data_eec28b43e803882a9a73ea79e2acaad5
#
_entry.id   eec28b43e803882a9a73ea79e2acaad5
#
_cell.length_a   1.000
_cell.length_b   1.000
_cell.length_c   1.000
_cell.angle_alpha   90.00
_cell.angle_beta   90.00
_cell.angle_gamma   90.00
#
_symmetry.space_group_name_H-M   'P 1'
#
loop_
_entity.id
_entity.type
_entity.pdbx_description
1 polymer ?
#
loop_
_entity_poly.entity_id
_entity_poly.type
_entity_poly.pdbx_seq_one_letter_code
_entity_poly.pdbx_strand_id
1 'polypeptide(L)'
;MDMLTDKRIERLVKLIHFIGAKENCTKAEIRKTLACSDRTVDYTIKELEKELQQTGTDMAIVRNAHNQYGFSNKDDRQLNEVLRRLYLQDDMVRFIGCSLSGRLSVDSFIQKHFLSRSTFFRKLHKIKPLLHAFHLRFEPRTFKLIGKEHHIRIFYFCFFWEVTGSGIAWPFSIEKQFAKQLFAPIAKAMKLNLSSLQTERFLYWIAIQWLRVKQGRFTDLYDEAFPSDLQTKMFAHAGELLKTVPENIRSSEVQFLLIILLNSPFLYHDEELVASNLAVNQLHRTEEWRATRRFARALKKWFSNALEEKAAQRMEGHLLQIHRNKRYFSVNYSSFKERIQLEVLQERHPLITEGVFAAFDKVLAEEMVPFLQVDQAALLIRYILVVYTFADIEKLNEPLNIHIFSSEGPVYEQKLSERMNAALPYQLNVQTSVTYAHDKAEMPSFIVTDTLFPHHEKVDVLYIQSPPTNQDWRRIQEQCEKHHKRAIESILLKRKEQQETEYLLKREMNGG
;
A
#
# COMPACT_ATOMS: atom_id res chain seq x y z
N MET A 1 2.67 11.42 5.53
CA MET A 1 4.05 11.71 6.06
C MET A 1 3.95 12.35 7.44
N ASP A 2 4.86 12.02 8.39
CA ASP A 2 4.88 12.63 9.74
C ASP A 2 5.52 14.05 9.68
N MET A 3 4.98 14.90 8.82
CA MET A 3 5.46 16.27 8.59
C MET A 3 4.73 17.31 9.44
N LEU A 4 3.68 16.87 10.15
CA LEU A 4 2.84 17.76 10.92
C LEU A 4 3.54 18.17 12.22
N THR A 5 3.53 19.45 12.49
CA THR A 5 4.15 20.05 13.68
C THR A 5 3.13 20.51 14.70
N ASP A 6 1.88 20.65 14.31
CA ASP A 6 0.74 20.92 15.18
C ASP A 6 0.12 19.61 15.66
N LYS A 7 0.13 19.39 16.98
CA LYS A 7 -0.40 18.17 17.61
C LYS A 7 -1.91 17.97 17.39
N ARG A 8 -2.67 19.06 17.23
CA ARG A 8 -4.11 19.00 16.97
C ARG A 8 -4.34 18.42 15.57
N ILE A 9 -3.70 19.00 14.57
CA ILE A 9 -3.80 18.60 13.17
C ILE A 9 -3.29 17.15 13.02
N GLU A 10 -2.17 16.82 13.66
CA GLU A 10 -1.61 15.46 13.65
C GLU A 10 -2.63 14.42 14.15
N ARG A 11 -3.32 14.69 15.28
CA ARG A 11 -4.34 13.77 15.79
C ARG A 11 -5.53 13.63 14.87
N LEU A 12 -6.01 14.73 14.28
CA LEU A 12 -7.11 14.69 13.30
C LEU A 12 -6.75 13.85 12.08
N VAL A 13 -5.57 14.07 11.50
CA VAL A 13 -5.09 13.31 10.35
C VAL A 13 -4.92 11.82 10.68
N LYS A 14 -4.34 11.50 11.84
CA LYS A 14 -4.22 10.10 12.31
C LYS A 14 -5.58 9.45 12.53
N LEU A 15 -6.54 10.17 13.12
CA LEU A 15 -7.90 9.67 13.33
C LEU A 15 -8.59 9.36 12.00
N ILE A 16 -8.48 10.25 11.02
CA ILE A 16 -9.04 10.05 9.68
C ILE A 16 -8.46 8.78 9.04
N HIS A 17 -7.14 8.63 9.05
CA HIS A 17 -6.50 7.45 8.46
C HIS A 17 -6.88 6.17 9.20
N PHE A 18 -7.00 6.21 10.52
CA PHE A 18 -7.34 5.04 11.32
C PHE A 18 -8.78 4.58 11.09
N ILE A 19 -9.76 5.48 11.26
CA ILE A 19 -11.18 5.16 11.00
C ILE A 19 -11.41 4.82 9.52
N GLY A 20 -10.71 5.50 8.61
CA GLY A 20 -10.83 5.25 7.17
C GLY A 20 -10.28 3.88 6.72
N ALA A 21 -9.31 3.33 7.42
CA ALA A 21 -8.71 2.03 7.13
C ALA A 21 -9.46 0.86 7.81
N LYS A 22 -9.89 1.07 9.05
CA LYS A 22 -10.72 0.13 9.82
C LYS A 22 -12.17 0.56 9.70
N GLU A 23 -13.02 -0.25 9.14
CA GLU A 23 -14.45 0.08 8.94
C GLU A 23 -15.17 0.36 10.26
N ASN A 24 -14.74 -0.31 11.34
CA ASN A 24 -15.25 -0.12 12.69
C ASN A 24 -14.10 -0.18 13.69
N CYS A 25 -14.01 0.81 14.59
CA CYS A 25 -12.96 0.84 15.64
C CYS A 25 -13.53 1.25 16.98
N THR A 26 -13.03 0.62 18.04
CA THR A 26 -13.40 0.93 19.42
C THR A 26 -12.70 2.19 19.92
N LYS A 27 -13.27 2.84 20.95
CA LYS A 27 -12.60 3.99 21.60
C LYS A 27 -11.23 3.61 22.18
N ALA A 28 -11.08 2.39 22.67
CA ALA A 28 -9.83 1.89 23.21
C ALA A 28 -8.73 1.78 22.14
N GLU A 29 -9.06 1.29 20.94
CA GLU A 29 -8.15 1.25 19.79
C GLU A 29 -7.77 2.65 19.34
N ILE A 30 -8.73 3.59 19.23
CA ILE A 30 -8.45 5.00 18.90
C ILE A 30 -7.50 5.60 19.92
N ARG A 31 -7.76 5.41 21.22
CA ARG A 31 -6.92 5.89 22.30
C ARG A 31 -5.49 5.37 22.20
N LYS A 32 -5.32 4.06 21.97
CA LYS A 32 -4.03 3.41 21.79
C LYS A 32 -3.28 3.99 20.59
N THR A 33 -3.98 4.11 19.45
CA THR A 33 -3.42 4.61 18.19
C THR A 33 -3.00 6.08 18.25
N LEU A 34 -3.80 6.93 18.89
CA LEU A 34 -3.48 8.36 19.08
C LEU A 34 -2.56 8.62 20.27
N ALA A 35 -2.25 7.63 21.09
CA ALA A 35 -1.46 7.74 22.32
C ALA A 35 -1.94 8.90 23.22
N CYS A 36 -3.24 8.96 23.51
CA CYS A 36 -3.85 10.06 24.24
C CYS A 36 -4.91 9.57 25.26
N SER A 37 -5.47 10.49 26.07
CA SER A 37 -6.54 10.18 27.04
C SER A 37 -7.91 10.04 26.36
N ASP A 38 -8.86 9.35 27.00
CA ASP A 38 -10.23 9.21 26.52
C ASP A 38 -10.92 10.57 26.29
N ARG A 39 -10.67 11.55 27.16
CA ARG A 39 -11.16 12.93 27.00
C ARG A 39 -10.61 13.57 25.73
N THR A 40 -9.34 13.30 25.40
CA THR A 40 -8.72 13.81 24.18
C THR A 40 -9.29 13.13 22.94
N VAL A 41 -9.63 11.83 23.02
CA VAL A 41 -10.33 11.11 21.93
C VAL A 41 -11.67 11.78 21.64
N ASP A 42 -12.51 11.99 22.68
CA ASP A 42 -13.83 12.61 22.52
C ASP A 42 -13.72 14.03 21.93
N TYR A 43 -12.74 14.80 22.38
CA TYR A 43 -12.47 16.13 21.82
C TYR A 43 -12.06 16.05 20.35
N THR A 44 -11.15 15.12 20.00
CA THR A 44 -10.65 14.97 18.62
C THR A 44 -11.76 14.51 17.67
N ILE A 45 -12.66 13.63 18.13
CA ILE A 45 -13.84 13.21 17.33
C ILE A 45 -14.74 14.41 17.05
N LYS A 46 -15.08 15.20 18.09
CA LYS A 46 -15.91 16.41 17.92
C LYS A 46 -15.28 17.45 17.01
N GLU A 47 -13.97 17.60 17.07
CA GLU A 47 -13.25 18.49 16.15
C GLU A 47 -13.31 17.97 14.71
N LEU A 48 -13.13 16.66 14.51
CA LEU A 48 -13.23 16.07 13.17
C LEU A 48 -14.65 16.24 12.60
N GLU A 49 -15.70 16.06 13.39
CA GLU A 49 -17.08 16.32 12.97
C GLU A 49 -17.26 17.78 12.49
N LYS A 50 -16.65 18.75 13.17
CA LYS A 50 -16.69 20.16 12.74
C LYS A 50 -15.95 20.37 11.40
N GLU A 51 -14.76 19.76 11.25
CA GLU A 51 -14.01 19.86 9.98
C GLU A 51 -14.78 19.21 8.81
N LEU A 52 -15.46 18.08 9.04
CA LEU A 52 -16.33 17.45 8.04
C LEU A 52 -17.50 18.38 7.65
N GLN A 53 -18.19 18.95 8.63
CA GLN A 53 -19.30 19.90 8.38
C GLN A 53 -18.85 21.13 7.58
N GLN A 54 -17.68 21.69 7.88
CA GLN A 54 -17.13 22.84 7.16
C GLN A 54 -16.75 22.55 5.72
N THR A 55 -16.56 21.30 5.33
CA THR A 55 -16.30 20.89 3.95
C THR A 55 -17.56 20.62 3.15
N GLY A 56 -18.75 20.72 3.76
CA GLY A 56 -20.02 20.45 3.10
C GLY A 56 -20.15 18.98 2.67
N THR A 57 -19.52 18.05 3.40
CA THR A 57 -19.60 16.62 3.10
C THR A 57 -20.82 15.99 3.74
N ASP A 58 -21.42 14.97 3.09
CA ASP A 58 -22.45 14.13 3.69
C ASP A 58 -21.89 13.05 4.62
N MET A 59 -20.56 13.02 4.79
CA MET A 59 -19.89 12.10 5.71
C MET A 59 -20.08 12.53 7.14
N ALA A 60 -20.33 11.56 8.01
CA ALA A 60 -20.35 11.76 9.46
C ALA A 60 -19.61 10.63 10.17
N ILE A 61 -19.12 10.92 11.37
CA ILE A 61 -18.66 9.86 12.27
C ILE A 61 -19.88 9.27 12.95
N VAL A 62 -20.09 7.97 12.79
CA VAL A 62 -21.21 7.24 13.39
C VAL A 62 -20.71 6.24 14.39
N ARG A 63 -21.58 5.93 15.37
CA ARG A 63 -21.33 4.92 16.38
C ARG A 63 -22.34 3.80 16.20
N ASN A 64 -21.87 2.59 15.97
CA ASN A 64 -22.74 1.43 15.79
C ASN A 64 -23.27 0.87 17.14
N ALA A 65 -24.14 -0.14 17.09
CA ALA A 65 -24.72 -0.80 18.27
C ALA A 65 -23.68 -1.43 19.23
N HIS A 66 -22.48 -1.74 18.72
CA HIS A 66 -21.37 -2.27 19.52
C HIS A 66 -20.42 -1.20 20.04
N ASN A 67 -20.84 0.08 20.02
CA ASN A 67 -20.05 1.22 20.46
C ASN A 67 -18.75 1.45 19.67
N GLN A 68 -18.69 1.02 18.39
CA GLN A 68 -17.57 1.21 17.50
C GLN A 68 -17.81 2.42 16.59
N TYR A 69 -16.75 3.13 16.28
CA TYR A 69 -16.76 4.32 15.42
C TYR A 69 -16.43 3.95 13.98
N GLY A 70 -17.13 4.53 13.03
CA GLY A 70 -16.92 4.40 11.60
C GLY A 70 -17.37 5.67 10.86
N PHE A 71 -17.10 5.75 9.56
CA PHE A 71 -17.67 6.80 8.72
C PHE A 71 -18.98 6.31 8.09
N SER A 72 -20.05 7.12 8.18
CA SER A 72 -21.22 6.96 7.31
C SER A 72 -20.95 7.63 5.95
N ASN A 73 -21.53 7.11 4.87
CA ASN A 73 -21.41 7.66 3.53
C ASN A 73 -19.96 7.99 3.13
N LYS A 74 -19.02 7.08 3.44
CA LYS A 74 -17.60 7.29 3.19
C LYS A 74 -17.34 7.56 1.71
N ASP A 75 -16.80 8.75 1.43
CA ASP A 75 -16.32 9.18 0.13
C ASP A 75 -14.84 9.55 0.24
N ASP A 76 -13.98 8.74 -0.39
CA ASP A 76 -12.52 8.94 -0.32
C ASP A 76 -12.07 10.25 -0.98
N ARG A 77 -12.80 10.79 -1.96
CA ARG A 77 -12.52 12.10 -2.56
C ARG A 77 -12.74 13.22 -1.56
N GLN A 78 -13.88 13.21 -0.90
CA GLN A 78 -14.21 14.20 0.14
C GLN A 78 -13.25 14.09 1.32
N LEU A 79 -12.91 12.86 1.73
CA LEU A 79 -11.94 12.62 2.80
C LEU A 79 -10.54 13.17 2.47
N ASN A 80 -10.08 13.01 1.24
CA ASN A 80 -8.82 13.58 0.78
C ASN A 80 -8.85 15.12 0.76
N GLU A 81 -10.00 15.74 0.46
CA GLU A 81 -10.13 17.21 0.53
C GLU A 81 -10.07 17.72 1.98
N VAL A 82 -10.69 17.01 2.94
CA VAL A 82 -10.56 17.31 4.37
C VAL A 82 -9.09 17.20 4.81
N LEU A 83 -8.41 16.12 4.44
CA LEU A 83 -6.99 15.93 4.72
C LEU A 83 -6.14 17.05 4.13
N ARG A 84 -6.36 17.43 2.87
CA ARG A 84 -5.67 18.54 2.22
C ARG A 84 -5.83 19.84 2.99
N ARG A 85 -7.03 20.19 3.41
CA ARG A 85 -7.30 21.39 4.22
C ARG A 85 -6.57 21.35 5.55
N LEU A 86 -6.57 20.21 6.23
CA LEU A 86 -5.86 20.03 7.49
C LEU A 86 -4.34 20.18 7.30
N TYR A 87 -3.76 19.54 6.28
CA TYR A 87 -2.34 19.70 5.98
C TYR A 87 -1.95 21.15 5.75
N LEU A 88 -2.75 21.91 4.98
CA LEU A 88 -2.49 23.31 4.67
C LEU A 88 -2.67 24.26 5.87
N GLN A 89 -3.21 23.81 7.00
CA GLN A 89 -3.21 24.56 8.24
C GLN A 89 -1.85 24.51 8.96
N ASP A 90 -1.00 23.51 8.70
CA ASP A 90 0.30 23.40 9.35
C ASP A 90 1.36 24.29 8.68
N ASP A 91 2.08 25.09 9.51
CA ASP A 91 3.07 26.04 9.00
C ASP A 91 4.26 25.38 8.31
N MET A 92 4.70 24.20 8.76
CA MET A 92 5.82 23.52 8.12
C MET A 92 5.43 22.91 6.78
N VAL A 93 4.20 22.44 6.66
CA VAL A 93 3.65 22.01 5.37
C VAL A 93 3.65 23.16 4.37
N ARG A 94 3.20 24.36 4.78
CA ARG A 94 3.26 25.55 3.95
C ARG A 94 4.71 25.96 3.61
N PHE A 95 5.61 25.91 4.58
CA PHE A 95 7.01 26.24 4.39
C PHE A 95 7.68 25.32 3.36
N ILE A 96 7.52 23.99 3.51
CA ILE A 96 8.05 23.00 2.56
C ILE A 96 7.46 23.21 1.18
N GLY A 97 6.14 23.44 1.08
CA GLY A 97 5.47 23.72 -0.20
C GLY A 97 6.06 24.92 -0.94
N CYS A 98 6.39 25.98 -0.21
CA CYS A 98 7.04 27.17 -0.80
C CYS A 98 8.52 26.93 -1.16
N SER A 99 9.21 25.99 -0.51
CA SER A 99 10.67 25.82 -0.68
C SER A 99 11.07 25.30 -2.07
N LEU A 100 10.18 24.59 -2.79
CA LEU A 100 10.43 24.11 -4.15
C LEU A 100 10.65 25.27 -5.15
N SER A 101 10.04 26.42 -4.93
CA SER A 101 10.19 27.58 -5.81
C SER A 101 11.62 28.17 -5.84
N GLY A 102 12.44 27.83 -4.85
CA GLY A 102 13.81 28.33 -4.69
C GLY A 102 13.91 29.82 -4.31
N ARG A 103 12.78 30.52 -4.17
CA ARG A 103 12.70 31.96 -3.89
C ARG A 103 12.30 32.29 -2.45
N LEU A 104 12.21 31.26 -1.59
CA LEU A 104 11.74 31.43 -0.23
C LEU A 104 12.83 32.05 0.65
N SER A 105 12.52 33.19 1.28
CA SER A 105 13.26 33.72 2.41
C SER A 105 12.54 33.30 3.71
N VAL A 106 13.29 32.78 4.68
CA VAL A 106 12.72 32.41 6.00
C VAL A 106 12.12 33.62 6.69
N ASP A 107 12.79 34.76 6.62
CA ASP A 107 12.29 35.98 7.27
C ASP A 107 10.98 36.45 6.64
N SER A 108 10.87 36.43 5.31
CA SER A 108 9.60 36.71 4.62
C SER A 108 8.51 35.72 4.97
N PHE A 109 8.84 34.42 5.11
CA PHE A 109 7.86 33.41 5.52
C PHE A 109 7.37 33.64 6.93
N ILE A 110 8.28 33.85 7.90
CA ILE A 110 7.97 34.13 9.30
C ILE A 110 7.06 35.35 9.43
N GLN A 111 7.41 36.44 8.74
CA GLN A 111 6.62 37.68 8.72
C GLN A 111 5.22 37.45 8.14
N LYS A 112 5.15 36.80 6.95
CA LYS A 112 3.89 36.53 6.26
C LYS A 112 2.92 35.65 7.07
N HIS A 113 3.46 34.71 7.86
CA HIS A 113 2.67 33.76 8.65
C HIS A 113 2.58 34.10 10.13
N PHE A 114 3.02 35.32 10.51
CA PHE A 114 2.96 35.81 11.89
C PHE A 114 3.61 34.85 12.92
N LEU A 115 4.72 34.24 12.54
CA LEU A 115 5.44 33.32 13.42
C LEU A 115 6.58 34.05 14.15
N SER A 116 6.84 33.66 15.42
CA SER A 116 8.12 34.03 16.02
C SER A 116 9.26 33.16 15.48
N ARG A 117 10.48 33.72 15.42
CA ARG A 117 11.66 32.93 15.02
C ARG A 117 11.82 31.66 15.87
N SER A 118 11.67 31.76 17.19
CA SER A 118 11.76 30.61 18.09
C SER A 118 10.72 29.53 17.78
N THR A 119 9.47 29.90 17.50
CA THR A 119 8.41 28.98 17.12
C THR A 119 8.72 28.30 15.78
N PHE A 120 9.19 29.05 14.78
CA PHE A 120 9.59 28.50 13.48
C PHE A 120 10.69 27.44 13.63
N PHE A 121 11.79 27.78 14.35
CA PHE A 121 12.89 26.84 14.54
C PHE A 121 12.51 25.61 15.36
N ARG A 122 11.67 25.76 16.35
CA ARG A 122 11.13 24.63 17.12
C ARG A 122 10.30 23.70 16.22
N LYS A 123 9.47 24.24 15.33
CA LYS A 123 8.71 23.45 14.35
C LYS A 123 9.64 22.80 13.31
N LEU A 124 10.62 23.53 12.80
CA LEU A 124 11.64 23.01 11.87
C LEU A 124 12.43 21.85 12.49
N HIS A 125 12.73 21.91 13.79
CA HIS A 125 13.41 20.84 14.48
C HIS A 125 12.57 19.54 14.51
N LYS A 126 11.25 19.65 14.61
CA LYS A 126 10.36 18.47 14.62
C LYS A 126 10.37 17.69 13.31
N ILE A 127 10.60 18.34 12.17
CA ILE A 127 10.64 17.67 10.85
C ILE A 127 12.03 17.15 10.47
N LYS A 128 13.06 17.40 11.27
CA LYS A 128 14.42 16.88 11.02
C LYS A 128 14.47 15.35 10.86
N PRO A 129 13.81 14.54 11.71
CA PRO A 129 13.80 13.08 11.55
C PRO A 129 13.23 12.64 10.21
N LEU A 130 12.15 13.30 9.75
CA LEU A 130 11.57 13.06 8.43
C LEU A 130 12.57 13.35 7.31
N LEU A 131 13.22 14.51 7.35
CA LEU A 131 14.23 14.85 6.34
C LEU A 131 15.41 13.88 6.37
N HIS A 132 15.86 13.49 7.55
CA HIS A 132 16.94 12.51 7.70
C HIS A 132 16.56 11.14 7.09
N ALA A 133 15.31 10.72 7.22
CA ALA A 133 14.81 9.50 6.60
C ALA A 133 14.87 9.53 5.05
N PHE A 134 14.86 10.72 4.46
CA PHE A 134 15.11 10.94 3.02
C PHE A 134 16.58 11.27 2.71
N HIS A 135 17.48 11.11 3.67
CA HIS A 135 18.89 11.54 3.58
C HIS A 135 19.06 13.04 3.26
N LEU A 136 18.15 13.87 3.77
CA LEU A 136 18.10 15.31 3.54
C LEU A 136 18.30 16.10 4.84
N ARG A 137 18.71 17.35 4.66
CA ARG A 137 18.76 18.36 5.73
C ARG A 137 18.48 19.75 5.17
N PHE A 138 18.11 20.68 6.03
CA PHE A 138 18.11 22.09 5.68
C PHE A 138 19.50 22.70 5.88
N GLU A 139 19.92 23.51 4.92
CA GLU A 139 21.11 24.36 5.08
C GLU A 139 20.84 25.44 6.14
N PRO A 140 21.74 25.62 7.13
CA PRO A 140 21.45 26.50 8.26
C PRO A 140 21.21 27.99 7.92
N ARG A 141 21.84 28.49 6.84
CA ARG A 141 21.76 29.90 6.43
C ARG A 141 20.63 30.16 5.42
N THR A 142 20.49 29.31 4.42
CA THR A 142 19.56 29.52 3.31
C THR A 142 18.27 28.73 3.44
N PHE A 143 18.23 27.75 4.34
CA PHE A 143 17.10 26.81 4.55
C PHE A 143 16.70 26.07 3.28
N LYS A 144 17.61 25.94 2.32
CA LYS A 144 17.46 25.07 1.16
C LYS A 144 17.66 23.62 1.56
N LEU A 145 16.93 22.71 0.93
CA LEU A 145 17.16 21.27 1.10
C LEU A 145 18.51 20.89 0.50
N ILE A 146 19.31 20.18 1.28
CA ILE A 146 20.60 19.63 0.90
C ILE A 146 20.55 18.12 0.99
N GLY A 147 21.11 17.45 0.01
CA GLY A 147 21.20 16.01 -0.18
C GLY A 147 21.41 15.68 -1.66
N LYS A 148 21.42 14.41 -2.01
CA LYS A 148 21.44 14.00 -3.41
C LYS A 148 20.16 14.49 -4.11
N GLU A 149 20.31 14.99 -5.35
CA GLU A 149 19.20 15.64 -6.04
C GLU A 149 18.01 14.71 -6.26
N HIS A 150 18.22 13.43 -6.56
CA HIS A 150 17.14 12.47 -6.70
C HIS A 150 16.39 12.24 -5.38
N HIS A 151 17.05 12.30 -4.21
CA HIS A 151 16.38 12.26 -2.90
C HIS A 151 15.55 13.53 -2.64
N ILE A 152 16.02 14.70 -3.07
CA ILE A 152 15.25 15.94 -2.97
C ILE A 152 13.97 15.85 -3.82
N ARG A 153 14.08 15.34 -5.05
CA ARG A 153 12.94 15.20 -5.97
C ARG A 153 11.90 14.20 -5.45
N ILE A 154 12.35 13.05 -4.92
CA ILE A 154 11.38 12.10 -4.34
C ILE A 154 10.72 12.63 -3.08
N PHE A 155 11.46 13.37 -2.24
CA PHE A 155 10.87 14.05 -1.09
C PHE A 155 9.75 15.00 -1.51
N TYR A 156 10.00 15.89 -2.50
CA TYR A 156 8.97 16.78 -3.01
C TYR A 156 7.80 16.02 -3.64
N PHE A 157 8.06 14.94 -4.37
CA PHE A 157 7.00 14.13 -4.93
C PHE A 157 6.10 13.52 -3.84
N CYS A 158 6.68 12.83 -2.86
CA CYS A 158 5.94 12.26 -1.74
C CYS A 158 5.17 13.32 -0.95
N PHE A 159 5.83 14.46 -0.69
CA PHE A 159 5.24 15.60 0.00
C PHE A 159 4.01 16.14 -0.74
N PHE A 160 4.18 16.55 -1.99
CA PHE A 160 3.07 17.15 -2.74
C PHE A 160 1.96 16.16 -3.01
N TRP A 161 2.28 14.90 -3.30
CA TRP A 161 1.29 13.86 -3.52
C TRP A 161 0.39 13.65 -2.29
N GLU A 162 0.99 13.66 -1.10
CA GLU A 162 0.24 13.55 0.17
C GLU A 162 -0.62 14.79 0.45
N VAL A 163 0.00 15.97 0.38
CA VAL A 163 -0.65 17.24 0.75
C VAL A 163 -1.78 17.63 -0.21
N THR A 164 -1.68 17.25 -1.49
CA THR A 164 -2.69 17.58 -2.49
C THR A 164 -3.81 16.55 -2.62
N GLY A 165 -3.84 15.56 -1.72
CA GLY A 165 -4.87 14.52 -1.76
C GLY A 165 -4.74 13.62 -3.00
N SER A 166 -3.53 13.18 -3.31
CA SER A 166 -3.24 12.27 -4.42
C SER A 166 -3.66 12.82 -5.79
N GLY A 167 -3.36 14.08 -6.07
CA GLY A 167 -3.56 14.71 -7.37
C GLY A 167 -4.87 15.50 -7.54
N ILE A 168 -5.63 15.71 -6.48
CA ILE A 168 -6.84 16.55 -6.51
C ILE A 168 -6.49 18.00 -6.87
N ALA A 169 -5.36 18.51 -6.40
CA ALA A 169 -4.91 19.87 -6.64
C ALA A 169 -3.53 19.90 -7.32
N TRP A 170 -3.31 20.91 -8.16
CA TRP A 170 -2.01 21.17 -8.79
C TRP A 170 -1.21 22.17 -7.98
N PRO A 171 -0.09 21.77 -7.30
CA PRO A 171 0.61 22.62 -6.36
C PRO A 171 1.78 23.42 -6.96
N PHE A 172 2.09 23.22 -8.24
CA PHE A 172 3.29 23.74 -8.85
C PHE A 172 3.08 25.12 -9.47
N SER A 173 4.15 25.93 -9.53
CA SER A 173 4.16 27.27 -10.11
C SER A 173 4.14 27.26 -11.64
N ILE A 174 4.36 26.11 -12.29
CA ILE A 174 4.17 25.94 -13.73
C ILE A 174 2.72 25.49 -14.01
N GLU A 175 2.20 25.86 -15.15
CA GLU A 175 0.87 25.42 -15.57
C GLU A 175 0.84 23.92 -15.84
N LYS A 176 -0.23 23.26 -15.41
CA LYS A 176 -0.43 21.83 -15.65
C LYS A 176 -0.41 21.47 -17.13
N GLN A 177 -0.95 22.36 -17.97
CA GLN A 177 -0.95 22.18 -19.42
C GLN A 177 0.48 22.18 -20.00
N PHE A 178 1.37 23.01 -19.47
CA PHE A 178 2.78 22.99 -19.87
C PHE A 178 3.47 21.67 -19.48
N ALA A 179 3.23 21.16 -18.28
CA ALA A 179 3.74 19.84 -17.88
C ALA A 179 3.23 18.73 -18.80
N LYS A 180 1.97 18.79 -19.26
CA LYS A 180 1.41 17.87 -20.26
C LYS A 180 2.14 17.96 -21.60
N GLN A 181 2.45 19.17 -22.06
CA GLN A 181 3.22 19.37 -23.30
C GLN A 181 4.62 18.78 -23.23
N LEU A 182 5.29 18.87 -22.08
CA LEU A 182 6.60 18.24 -21.86
C LEU A 182 6.50 16.70 -21.85
N PHE A 183 5.43 16.15 -21.31
CA PHE A 183 5.26 14.70 -21.16
C PHE A 183 4.72 14.01 -22.42
N ALA A 184 3.89 14.66 -23.21
CA ALA A 184 3.20 14.04 -24.34
C ALA A 184 4.14 13.41 -25.39
N PRO A 185 5.28 14.02 -25.80
CA PRO A 185 6.21 13.39 -26.72
C PRO A 185 6.84 12.11 -26.16
N ILE A 186 7.17 12.11 -24.87
CA ILE A 186 7.72 10.95 -24.15
C ILE A 186 6.69 9.82 -24.11
N ALA A 187 5.46 10.12 -23.69
CA ALA A 187 4.39 9.14 -23.57
C ALA A 187 4.09 8.48 -24.93
N LYS A 188 4.05 9.28 -26.00
CA LYS A 188 3.83 8.79 -27.38
C LYS A 188 4.96 7.89 -27.85
N ALA A 189 6.23 8.32 -27.68
CA ALA A 189 7.39 7.55 -28.12
C ALA A 189 7.55 6.23 -27.39
N MET A 190 7.23 6.22 -26.11
CA MET A 190 7.27 5.02 -25.26
C MET A 190 5.98 4.19 -25.35
N LYS A 191 5.01 4.60 -26.16
CA LYS A 191 3.68 3.95 -26.32
C LYS A 191 2.98 3.69 -24.98
N LEU A 192 3.08 4.63 -24.03
CA LEU A 192 2.53 4.46 -22.69
C LEU A 192 1.00 4.50 -22.72
N ASN A 193 0.38 3.45 -22.20
CA ASN A 193 -1.06 3.39 -21.95
C ASN A 193 -1.32 3.62 -20.46
N LEU A 194 -1.48 4.89 -20.07
CA LEU A 194 -1.61 5.30 -18.67
C LEU A 194 -3.05 5.69 -18.35
N SER A 195 -3.53 5.27 -17.19
CA SER A 195 -4.77 5.80 -16.61
C SER A 195 -4.61 7.28 -16.27
N SER A 196 -5.73 7.98 -16.02
CA SER A 196 -5.71 9.38 -15.60
C SER A 196 -4.89 9.61 -14.33
N LEU A 197 -4.99 8.70 -13.37
CA LEU A 197 -4.21 8.77 -12.12
C LEU A 197 -2.71 8.58 -12.35
N GLN A 198 -2.33 7.63 -13.19
CA GLN A 198 -0.93 7.39 -13.56
C GLN A 198 -0.34 8.58 -14.31
N THR A 199 -1.09 9.15 -15.25
CA THR A 199 -0.72 10.38 -15.96
C THR A 199 -0.50 11.52 -14.98
N GLU A 200 -1.40 11.72 -14.02
CA GLU A 200 -1.26 12.77 -13.01
C GLU A 200 0.01 12.62 -12.18
N ARG A 201 0.33 11.41 -11.75
CA ARG A 201 1.59 11.13 -11.02
C ARG A 201 2.81 11.45 -11.85
N PHE A 202 2.80 11.13 -13.15
CA PHE A 202 3.90 11.48 -14.05
C PHE A 202 4.06 12.99 -14.22
N LEU A 203 2.94 13.72 -14.35
CA LEU A 203 2.98 15.17 -14.46
C LEU A 203 3.60 15.83 -13.21
N TYR A 204 3.39 15.27 -12.02
CA TYR A 204 4.07 15.73 -10.81
C TYR A 204 5.60 15.55 -10.91
N TRP A 205 6.06 14.39 -11.39
CA TRP A 205 7.48 14.16 -11.61
C TRP A 205 8.08 15.12 -12.64
N ILE A 206 7.41 15.31 -13.77
CA ILE A 206 7.83 16.27 -14.81
C ILE A 206 7.91 17.70 -14.25
N ALA A 207 6.90 18.11 -13.47
CA ALA A 207 6.89 19.45 -12.88
C ALA A 207 8.05 19.65 -11.89
N ILE A 208 8.28 18.68 -11.01
CA ILE A 208 9.37 18.73 -10.04
C ILE A 208 10.73 18.76 -10.77
N GLN A 209 10.94 17.87 -11.73
CA GLN A 209 12.19 17.83 -12.50
C GLN A 209 12.43 19.15 -13.24
N TRP A 210 11.42 19.67 -13.95
CA TRP A 210 11.51 20.94 -14.66
C TRP A 210 11.90 22.09 -13.72
N LEU A 211 11.23 22.23 -12.59
CA LEU A 211 11.51 23.29 -11.62
C LEU A 211 12.92 23.18 -11.05
N ARG A 212 13.41 21.96 -10.80
CA ARG A 212 14.76 21.74 -10.30
C ARG A 212 15.83 22.02 -11.35
N VAL A 213 15.62 21.56 -12.58
CA VAL A 213 16.49 21.81 -13.73
C VAL A 213 16.60 23.31 -14.01
N LYS A 214 15.48 24.06 -13.97
CA LYS A 214 15.49 25.54 -14.13
C LYS A 214 16.25 26.28 -13.02
N GLN A 215 16.45 25.66 -11.86
CA GLN A 215 17.27 26.19 -10.77
C GLN A 215 18.75 25.76 -10.88
N GLY A 216 19.14 25.08 -11.95
CA GLY A 216 20.50 24.55 -12.11
C GLY A 216 20.77 23.36 -11.14
N ARG A 217 19.74 22.64 -10.73
CA ARG A 217 19.86 21.49 -9.83
C ARG A 217 19.67 20.21 -10.63
N PHE A 218 20.76 19.49 -10.83
CA PHE A 218 20.82 18.30 -11.67
C PHE A 218 21.14 17.06 -10.85
N THR A 219 20.60 15.89 -11.29
CA THR A 219 20.96 14.60 -10.71
C THR A 219 22.24 14.05 -11.33
N ASP A 220 23.03 13.36 -10.52
CA ASP A 220 24.22 12.61 -10.93
C ASP A 220 23.93 11.09 -11.01
N LEU A 221 22.66 10.71 -11.00
CA LEU A 221 22.25 9.32 -11.00
C LEU A 221 22.64 8.64 -12.31
N TYR A 222 23.36 7.53 -12.19
CA TYR A 222 23.79 6.72 -13.32
C TYR A 222 23.64 5.22 -12.99
N ASP A 223 23.15 4.46 -13.97
CA ASP A 223 23.04 3.02 -13.92
C ASP A 223 23.21 2.42 -15.32
N GLU A 224 23.97 1.35 -15.43
CA GLU A 224 24.24 0.66 -16.70
C GLU A 224 23.12 -0.34 -17.09
N ALA A 225 22.31 -0.78 -16.11
CA ALA A 225 21.28 -1.78 -16.31
C ALA A 225 19.94 -1.19 -16.76
N PHE A 226 19.96 -0.42 -17.85
CA PHE A 226 18.77 0.06 -18.55
C PHE A 226 18.70 -0.44 -19.99
N PRO A 227 17.50 -0.73 -20.52
CA PRO A 227 17.32 -1.01 -21.94
C PRO A 227 17.79 0.16 -22.80
N SER A 228 18.77 -0.07 -23.69
CA SER A 228 19.39 0.99 -24.50
C SER A 228 18.46 1.68 -25.47
N ASP A 229 17.48 0.92 -26.00
CA ASP A 229 16.44 1.45 -26.91
C ASP A 229 15.50 2.42 -26.17
N LEU A 230 15.16 2.16 -24.91
CA LEU A 230 14.36 3.05 -24.09
C LEU A 230 15.12 4.32 -23.74
N GLN A 231 16.42 4.22 -23.44
CA GLN A 231 17.28 5.37 -23.25
C GLN A 231 17.31 6.27 -24.49
N THR A 232 17.55 5.69 -25.66
CA THR A 232 17.59 6.41 -26.94
C THR A 232 16.28 7.12 -27.23
N LYS A 233 15.14 6.42 -27.07
CA LYS A 233 13.79 6.99 -27.24
C LYS A 233 13.56 8.15 -26.27
N MET A 234 13.87 7.97 -24.99
CA MET A 234 13.70 9.01 -23.98
C MET A 234 14.54 10.25 -24.30
N PHE A 235 15.81 10.06 -24.70
CA PHE A 235 16.70 11.14 -25.08
C PHE A 235 16.16 11.96 -26.25
N ALA A 236 15.66 11.29 -27.30
CA ALA A 236 15.12 11.93 -28.48
C ALA A 236 13.87 12.77 -28.22
N HIS A 237 13.06 12.39 -27.19
CA HIS A 237 11.76 13.01 -26.95
C HIS A 237 11.66 13.87 -25.68
N ALA A 238 12.70 13.90 -24.83
CA ALA A 238 12.80 14.78 -23.66
C ALA A 238 13.48 16.14 -23.96
N GLY A 239 13.64 16.52 -25.22
CA GLY A 239 14.45 17.65 -25.66
C GLY A 239 14.16 18.96 -24.93
N GLU A 240 12.90 19.39 -24.81
CA GLU A 240 12.56 20.65 -24.12
C GLU A 240 12.88 20.59 -22.62
N LEU A 241 12.66 19.43 -21.97
CA LEU A 241 13.01 19.22 -20.57
C LEU A 241 14.54 19.29 -20.35
N LEU A 242 15.34 18.87 -21.34
CA LEU A 242 16.79 18.80 -21.28
C LEU A 242 17.49 20.05 -21.85
N LYS A 243 16.76 21.00 -22.41
CA LYS A 243 17.30 22.15 -23.13
C LYS A 243 18.32 22.97 -22.34
N THR A 244 18.10 23.12 -21.03
CA THR A 244 18.98 23.88 -20.13
C THR A 244 19.93 22.99 -19.32
N VAL A 245 19.92 21.68 -19.57
CA VAL A 245 20.78 20.71 -18.89
C VAL A 245 22.15 20.68 -19.61
N PRO A 246 23.27 20.82 -18.90
CA PRO A 246 24.61 20.63 -19.46
C PRO A 246 24.75 19.26 -20.13
N GLU A 247 25.45 19.20 -21.24
CA GLU A 247 25.53 18.00 -22.10
C GLU A 247 26.04 16.77 -21.34
N ASN A 248 27.08 16.96 -20.53
CA ASN A 248 27.67 15.89 -19.71
C ASN A 248 26.74 15.31 -18.62
N ILE A 249 25.59 15.96 -18.31
CA ILE A 249 24.65 15.55 -17.27
C ILE A 249 23.32 15.08 -17.87
N ARG A 250 23.09 15.32 -19.17
CA ARG A 250 21.81 14.94 -19.82
C ARG A 250 21.46 13.45 -19.66
N SER A 251 22.47 12.59 -19.73
CA SER A 251 22.28 11.15 -19.56
C SER A 251 21.68 10.82 -18.17
N SER A 252 22.20 11.44 -17.12
CA SER A 252 21.69 11.24 -15.75
C SER A 252 20.25 11.73 -15.58
N GLU A 253 19.89 12.85 -16.22
CA GLU A 253 18.51 13.36 -16.19
C GLU A 253 17.54 12.44 -16.95
N VAL A 254 17.97 11.88 -18.07
CA VAL A 254 17.20 10.87 -18.83
C VAL A 254 17.04 9.60 -18.02
N GLN A 255 18.10 9.10 -17.39
CA GLN A 255 18.04 7.91 -16.54
C GLN A 255 17.12 8.10 -15.34
N PHE A 256 17.09 9.28 -14.74
CA PHE A 256 16.14 9.59 -13.68
C PHE A 256 14.69 9.41 -14.14
N LEU A 257 14.32 9.88 -15.32
CA LEU A 257 12.97 9.65 -15.88
C LEU A 257 12.69 8.17 -16.15
N LEU A 258 13.68 7.44 -16.66
CA LEU A 258 13.55 6.00 -16.90
C LEU A 258 13.39 5.22 -15.59
N ILE A 259 14.12 5.61 -14.54
CA ILE A 259 13.95 5.00 -13.22
C ILE A 259 12.52 5.16 -12.73
N ILE A 260 11.97 6.37 -12.84
CA ILE A 260 10.60 6.64 -12.45
C ILE A 260 9.62 5.82 -13.29
N LEU A 261 9.84 5.76 -14.59
CA LEU A 261 8.99 5.03 -15.51
C LEU A 261 9.01 3.52 -15.22
N LEU A 262 10.19 2.90 -15.23
CA LEU A 262 10.35 1.45 -15.16
C LEU A 262 10.14 0.87 -13.76
N ASN A 263 10.37 1.65 -12.71
CA ASN A 263 10.32 1.16 -11.33
C ASN A 263 9.11 1.70 -10.54
N SER A 264 8.17 2.35 -11.22
CA SER A 264 6.89 2.75 -10.64
C SER A 264 5.81 1.71 -10.98
N PRO A 265 4.80 1.55 -10.11
CA PRO A 265 3.68 0.62 -10.37
C PRO A 265 2.79 1.04 -11.55
N PHE A 266 3.22 2.00 -12.35
CA PHE A 266 2.48 2.52 -13.51
C PHE A 266 2.41 1.55 -14.68
N LEU A 267 3.40 0.67 -14.82
CA LEU A 267 3.57 -0.19 -15.99
C LEU A 267 3.27 -1.66 -15.71
N TYR A 268 2.54 -1.96 -14.64
CA TYR A 268 2.23 -3.35 -14.28
C TYR A 268 1.47 -4.15 -15.35
N HIS A 269 0.83 -3.48 -16.31
CA HIS A 269 0.17 -4.13 -17.44
C HIS A 269 0.97 -4.12 -18.74
N ASP A 270 2.11 -3.43 -18.78
CA ASP A 270 3.00 -3.47 -19.94
C ASP A 270 4.02 -4.60 -19.76
N GLU A 271 3.61 -5.80 -20.15
CA GLU A 271 4.41 -7.03 -20.02
C GLU A 271 5.74 -6.94 -20.80
N GLU A 272 5.75 -6.24 -21.94
CA GLU A 272 6.95 -6.09 -22.77
C GLU A 272 8.01 -5.23 -22.06
N LEU A 273 7.60 -4.11 -21.48
CA LEU A 273 8.50 -3.24 -20.69
C LEU A 273 9.00 -3.93 -19.43
N VAL A 274 8.13 -4.68 -18.73
CA VAL A 274 8.51 -5.45 -17.55
C VAL A 274 9.52 -6.54 -17.91
N ALA A 275 9.28 -7.29 -18.98
CA ALA A 275 10.18 -8.33 -19.44
C ALA A 275 11.53 -7.78 -19.91
N SER A 276 11.53 -6.67 -20.66
CA SER A 276 12.76 -6.00 -21.10
C SER A 276 13.61 -5.52 -19.90
N ASN A 277 12.98 -4.92 -18.90
CA ASN A 277 13.67 -4.52 -17.67
C ASN A 277 14.26 -5.73 -16.92
N LEU A 278 13.52 -6.83 -16.83
CA LEU A 278 14.01 -8.06 -16.18
C LEU A 278 15.21 -8.64 -16.94
N ALA A 279 15.13 -8.73 -18.27
CA ALA A 279 16.19 -9.27 -19.12
C ALA A 279 17.52 -8.51 -18.97
N VAL A 280 17.49 -7.18 -18.99
CA VAL A 280 18.70 -6.35 -18.82
C VAL A 280 19.30 -6.53 -17.44
N ASN A 281 18.50 -6.56 -16.38
CA ASN A 281 18.98 -6.78 -15.02
C ASN A 281 19.55 -8.19 -14.82
N GLN A 282 19.00 -9.19 -15.51
CA GLN A 282 19.53 -10.55 -15.55
C GLN A 282 20.88 -10.58 -16.26
N LEU A 283 21.01 -9.89 -17.41
CA LEU A 283 22.25 -9.81 -18.20
C LEU A 283 23.39 -9.22 -17.35
N HIS A 284 23.12 -8.10 -16.67
CA HIS A 284 24.09 -7.44 -15.80
C HIS A 284 24.23 -8.08 -14.42
N ARG A 285 23.46 -9.11 -14.11
CA ARG A 285 23.45 -9.81 -12.79
C ARG A 285 23.38 -8.82 -11.62
N THR A 286 22.49 -7.82 -11.72
CA THR A 286 22.38 -6.78 -10.71
C THR A 286 22.06 -7.38 -9.32
N GLU A 287 22.39 -6.64 -8.26
CA GLU A 287 22.09 -7.05 -6.87
C GLU A 287 20.59 -7.22 -6.67
N GLU A 288 19.80 -6.31 -7.24
CA GLU A 288 18.34 -6.33 -7.18
C GLU A 288 17.75 -7.54 -7.88
N TRP A 289 18.30 -7.93 -9.02
CA TRP A 289 17.88 -9.15 -9.71
C TRP A 289 18.18 -10.40 -8.90
N ARG A 290 19.36 -10.50 -8.28
CA ARG A 290 19.71 -11.64 -7.40
C ARG A 290 18.77 -11.73 -6.21
N ALA A 291 18.53 -10.61 -5.51
CA ALA A 291 17.58 -10.54 -4.40
C ALA A 291 16.16 -10.91 -4.83
N THR A 292 15.73 -10.41 -6.00
CA THR A 292 14.42 -10.73 -6.59
C THR A 292 14.26 -12.23 -6.82
N ARG A 293 15.24 -12.87 -7.45
CA ARG A 293 15.23 -14.32 -7.73
C ARG A 293 15.10 -15.16 -6.47
N ARG A 294 15.80 -14.78 -5.41
CA ARG A 294 15.72 -15.49 -4.12
C ARG A 294 14.38 -15.31 -3.46
N PHE A 295 13.90 -14.08 -3.44
CA PHE A 295 12.61 -13.76 -2.85
C PHE A 295 11.47 -14.47 -3.60
N ALA A 296 11.48 -14.43 -4.94
CA ALA A 296 10.50 -15.13 -5.76
C ALA A 296 10.50 -16.65 -5.53
N ARG A 297 11.69 -17.26 -5.38
CA ARG A 297 11.79 -18.70 -5.03
C ARG A 297 11.21 -19.01 -3.64
N ALA A 298 11.48 -18.15 -2.65
CA ALA A 298 10.93 -18.31 -1.31
C ALA A 298 9.41 -18.21 -1.32
N LEU A 299 8.85 -17.21 -2.04
CA LEU A 299 7.41 -17.06 -2.23
C LEU A 299 6.81 -18.27 -2.97
N LYS A 300 7.46 -18.74 -4.04
CA LYS A 300 6.98 -19.92 -4.79
C LYS A 300 6.95 -21.18 -3.91
N LYS A 301 7.94 -21.37 -3.04
CA LYS A 301 7.94 -22.48 -2.06
C LYS A 301 6.76 -22.36 -1.09
N TRP A 302 6.49 -21.14 -0.58
CA TRP A 302 5.41 -20.91 0.38
C TRP A 302 4.02 -21.05 -0.24
N PHE A 303 3.85 -20.55 -1.46
CA PHE A 303 2.57 -20.51 -2.18
C PHE A 303 2.50 -21.56 -3.30
N SER A 304 3.15 -22.72 -3.13
CA SER A 304 3.29 -23.74 -4.18
C SER A 304 1.96 -24.19 -4.78
N ASN A 305 0.91 -24.28 -3.98
CA ASN A 305 -0.42 -24.71 -4.42
C ASN A 305 -1.25 -23.57 -5.06
N ALA A 306 -0.88 -22.32 -4.79
CA ALA A 306 -1.65 -21.13 -5.18
C ALA A 306 -0.94 -20.26 -6.23
N LEU A 307 0.32 -20.56 -6.56
CA LEU A 307 1.11 -19.75 -7.48
C LEU A 307 1.60 -20.60 -8.67
N GLU A 308 0.91 -20.48 -9.78
CA GLU A 308 1.27 -21.16 -11.03
C GLU A 308 2.58 -20.61 -11.61
N GLU A 309 3.30 -21.43 -12.40
CA GLU A 309 4.60 -21.10 -12.98
C GLU A 309 4.59 -19.80 -13.78
N LYS A 310 3.60 -19.63 -14.67
CA LYS A 310 3.47 -18.42 -15.49
C LYS A 310 3.21 -17.17 -14.64
N ALA A 311 2.37 -17.29 -13.62
CA ALA A 311 2.11 -16.21 -12.67
C ALA A 311 3.35 -15.87 -11.85
N ALA A 312 4.13 -16.88 -11.41
CA ALA A 312 5.39 -16.68 -10.69
C ALA A 312 6.43 -15.93 -11.53
N GLN A 313 6.55 -16.23 -12.83
CA GLN A 313 7.45 -15.52 -13.74
C GLN A 313 7.06 -14.04 -13.91
N ARG A 314 5.76 -13.76 -14.09
CA ARG A 314 5.26 -12.37 -14.14
C ARG A 314 5.49 -11.63 -12.82
N MET A 315 5.22 -12.26 -11.70
CA MET A 315 5.46 -11.73 -10.36
C MET A 315 6.93 -11.31 -10.18
N GLU A 316 7.90 -12.08 -10.70
CA GLU A 316 9.33 -11.78 -10.59
C GLU A 316 9.67 -10.41 -11.21
N GLY A 317 9.08 -10.06 -12.35
CA GLY A 317 9.26 -8.73 -12.97
C GLY A 317 8.76 -7.60 -12.07
N HIS A 318 7.62 -7.77 -11.42
CA HIS A 318 7.07 -6.76 -10.51
C HIS A 318 7.88 -6.64 -9.21
N LEU A 319 8.39 -7.75 -8.69
CA LEU A 319 9.30 -7.75 -7.54
C LEU A 319 10.59 -6.99 -7.88
N LEU A 320 11.16 -7.20 -9.08
CA LEU A 320 12.33 -6.46 -9.54
C LEU A 320 12.07 -4.94 -9.57
N GLN A 321 10.92 -4.50 -10.08
CA GLN A 321 10.57 -3.09 -10.08
C GLN A 321 10.55 -2.51 -8.66
N ILE A 322 10.02 -3.25 -7.68
CA ILE A 322 10.02 -2.84 -6.28
C ILE A 322 11.46 -2.72 -5.74
N HIS A 323 12.30 -3.72 -5.99
CA HIS A 323 13.69 -3.73 -5.51
C HIS A 323 14.51 -2.59 -6.13
N ARG A 324 14.41 -2.39 -7.44
CA ARG A 324 15.07 -1.26 -8.12
C ARG A 324 14.58 0.09 -7.63
N ASN A 325 13.28 0.24 -7.40
CA ASN A 325 12.73 1.46 -6.80
C ASN A 325 13.35 1.73 -5.42
N LYS A 326 13.47 0.70 -4.57
CA LYS A 326 14.09 0.85 -3.25
C LYS A 326 15.56 1.18 -3.30
N ARG A 327 16.32 0.64 -4.26
CA ARG A 327 17.72 0.98 -4.44
C ARG A 327 17.94 2.48 -4.72
N TYR A 328 17.17 3.04 -5.65
CA TYR A 328 17.32 4.46 -6.02
C TYR A 328 16.68 5.41 -5.02
N PHE A 329 15.61 4.98 -4.42
CA PHE A 329 14.80 5.78 -3.50
C PHE A 329 14.77 5.11 -2.12
N SER A 330 15.96 4.87 -1.55
CA SER A 330 16.14 4.27 -0.23
C SER A 330 15.66 5.19 0.89
N VAL A 331 14.35 5.42 0.95
CA VAL A 331 13.71 6.22 1.97
C VAL A 331 13.45 5.33 3.18
N ASN A 332 14.09 5.65 4.31
CA ASN A 332 13.90 4.93 5.57
C ASN A 332 12.73 5.53 6.38
N TYR A 333 11.54 5.49 5.78
CA TYR A 333 10.36 6.09 6.37
C TYR A 333 9.07 5.36 5.98
N SER A 334 8.30 4.88 6.99
CA SER A 334 6.90 4.48 6.85
C SER A 334 5.98 5.52 7.44
N SER A 335 5.04 5.98 6.66
CA SER A 335 3.99 6.86 7.13
C SER A 335 3.07 6.13 8.13
N PHE A 336 2.41 6.90 8.99
CA PHE A 336 1.36 6.35 9.86
C PHE A 336 0.30 5.59 9.06
N LYS A 337 -0.11 6.12 7.89
CA LYS A 337 -1.06 5.47 6.98
C LYS A 337 -0.58 4.09 6.53
N GLU A 338 0.70 3.96 6.15
CA GLU A 338 1.26 2.67 5.71
C GLU A 338 1.31 1.66 6.87
N ARG A 339 1.68 2.08 8.08
CA ARG A 339 1.66 1.18 9.25
C ARG A 339 0.26 0.63 9.52
N ILE A 340 -0.77 1.48 9.52
CA ILE A 340 -2.16 1.04 9.70
C ILE A 340 -2.60 0.13 8.53
N GLN A 341 -2.22 0.46 7.30
CA GLN A 341 -2.54 -0.39 6.15
C GLN A 341 -1.91 -1.78 6.27
N LEU A 342 -0.67 -1.88 6.77
CA LEU A 342 -0.03 -3.17 7.00
C LEU A 342 -0.77 -3.99 8.08
N GLU A 343 -1.16 -3.36 9.20
CA GLU A 343 -1.96 -4.00 10.24
C GLU A 343 -3.29 -4.55 9.67
N VAL A 344 -3.98 -3.74 8.87
CA VAL A 344 -5.25 -4.16 8.23
C VAL A 344 -5.04 -5.33 7.26
N LEU A 345 -3.93 -5.33 6.50
CA LEU A 345 -3.60 -6.45 5.61
C LEU A 345 -3.26 -7.72 6.39
N GLN A 346 -2.59 -7.61 7.53
CA GLN A 346 -2.32 -8.73 8.43
C GLN A 346 -3.62 -9.33 8.99
N GLU A 347 -4.57 -8.48 9.36
CA GLU A 347 -5.88 -8.92 9.87
C GLU A 347 -6.73 -9.58 8.77
N ARG A 348 -6.74 -9.01 7.54
CA ARG A 348 -7.61 -9.49 6.45
C ARG A 348 -7.04 -10.64 5.64
N HIS A 349 -5.71 -10.70 5.51
CA HIS A 349 -5.01 -11.68 4.66
C HIS A 349 -3.84 -12.34 5.41
N PRO A 350 -4.07 -12.99 6.56
CA PRO A 350 -3.01 -13.49 7.43
C PRO A 350 -2.10 -14.52 6.75
N LEU A 351 -2.62 -15.42 5.91
CA LEU A 351 -1.81 -16.42 5.20
C LEU A 351 -0.85 -15.79 4.19
N ILE A 352 -1.32 -14.79 3.43
CA ILE A 352 -0.47 -14.07 2.47
C ILE A 352 0.60 -13.30 3.22
N THR A 353 0.21 -12.59 4.27
CA THR A 353 1.10 -11.74 5.06
C THR A 353 2.20 -12.56 5.72
N GLU A 354 1.86 -13.67 6.35
CA GLU A 354 2.84 -14.57 6.97
C GLU A 354 3.80 -15.16 5.94
N GLY A 355 3.29 -15.58 4.79
CA GLY A 355 4.13 -16.10 3.70
C GLY A 355 5.11 -15.08 3.15
N VAL A 356 4.66 -13.82 3.02
CA VAL A 356 5.52 -12.72 2.59
C VAL A 356 6.57 -12.41 3.65
N PHE A 357 6.20 -12.38 4.94
CA PHE A 357 7.14 -12.12 6.04
C PHE A 357 8.20 -13.22 6.13
N ALA A 358 7.79 -14.48 6.12
CA ALA A 358 8.72 -15.60 6.16
C ALA A 358 9.71 -15.61 4.98
N ALA A 359 9.22 -15.29 3.77
CA ALA A 359 10.08 -15.18 2.59
C ALA A 359 11.04 -13.99 2.69
N PHE A 360 10.57 -12.87 3.23
CA PHE A 360 11.37 -11.66 3.41
C PHE A 360 12.47 -11.85 4.45
N ASP A 361 12.14 -12.39 5.62
CA ASP A 361 13.09 -12.66 6.70
C ASP A 361 14.18 -13.64 6.25
N LYS A 362 13.81 -14.65 5.46
CA LYS A 362 14.76 -15.58 4.86
C LYS A 362 15.78 -14.88 3.96
N VAL A 363 15.32 -13.97 3.10
CA VAL A 363 16.22 -13.24 2.20
C VAL A 363 17.12 -12.27 2.97
N LEU A 364 16.59 -11.61 4.01
CA LEU A 364 17.40 -10.76 4.89
C LEU A 364 18.48 -11.52 5.66
N ALA A 365 18.19 -12.78 6.08
CA ALA A 365 19.14 -13.61 6.79
C ALA A 365 20.25 -14.18 5.88
N GLU A 366 19.94 -14.41 4.60
CA GLU A 366 20.88 -14.98 3.63
C GLU A 366 21.79 -13.94 2.97
N GLU A 367 21.35 -12.66 2.90
CA GLU A 367 22.10 -11.57 2.25
C GLU A 367 21.99 -10.25 2.99
N MET A 368 23.14 -9.59 3.16
CA MET A 368 23.19 -8.18 3.55
C MET A 368 22.85 -7.31 2.31
N VAL A 369 21.56 -7.15 2.00
CA VAL A 369 21.10 -6.29 0.90
C VAL A 369 20.66 -4.94 1.48
N PRO A 370 21.48 -3.88 1.39
CA PRO A 370 21.22 -2.60 2.10
C PRO A 370 19.88 -1.97 1.74
N PHE A 371 19.42 -2.09 0.49
CA PHE A 371 18.15 -1.49 0.06
C PHE A 371 16.91 -2.22 0.61
N LEU A 372 17.05 -3.44 1.14
CA LEU A 372 15.97 -4.16 1.83
C LEU A 372 15.92 -3.89 3.34
N GLN A 373 17.00 -3.35 3.92
CA GLN A 373 17.06 -3.04 5.35
C GLN A 373 16.40 -1.70 5.71
N VAL A 374 15.98 -0.93 4.71
CA VAL A 374 15.21 0.31 4.91
C VAL A 374 13.77 -0.04 5.28
N ASP A 375 13.03 0.99 5.68
CA ASP A 375 11.64 0.91 6.11
C ASP A 375 10.82 -0.24 5.49
N GLN A 376 10.49 -1.19 6.33
CA GLN A 376 9.91 -2.46 5.92
C GLN A 376 8.41 -2.38 5.64
N ALA A 377 7.66 -1.52 6.33
CA ALA A 377 6.20 -1.52 6.22
C ALA A 377 5.71 -1.21 4.80
N ALA A 378 6.22 -0.12 4.19
CA ALA A 378 5.87 0.24 2.81
C ALA A 378 6.30 -0.84 1.80
N LEU A 379 7.43 -1.52 2.07
CA LEU A 379 7.96 -2.59 1.24
C LEU A 379 7.09 -3.84 1.35
N LEU A 380 6.77 -4.27 2.56
CA LEU A 380 5.93 -5.43 2.85
C LEU A 380 4.54 -5.29 2.27
N ILE A 381 3.90 -4.11 2.38
CA ILE A 381 2.62 -3.84 1.73
C ILE A 381 2.69 -4.13 0.22
N ARG A 382 3.73 -3.65 -0.45
CA ARG A 382 3.89 -3.86 -1.89
C ARG A 382 4.08 -5.33 -2.24
N TYR A 383 4.84 -6.08 -1.46
CA TYR A 383 4.99 -7.52 -1.65
C TYR A 383 3.67 -8.27 -1.43
N ILE A 384 2.93 -7.94 -0.37
CA ILE A 384 1.61 -8.51 -0.10
C ILE A 384 0.67 -8.26 -1.29
N LEU A 385 0.62 -7.02 -1.81
CA LEU A 385 -0.21 -6.68 -2.95
C LEU A 385 0.21 -7.41 -4.24
N VAL A 386 1.51 -7.59 -4.47
CA VAL A 386 2.01 -8.37 -5.61
C VAL A 386 1.60 -9.84 -5.46
N VAL A 387 1.80 -10.46 -4.30
CA VAL A 387 1.36 -11.85 -4.07
C VAL A 387 -0.15 -11.96 -4.22
N TYR A 388 -0.92 -11.04 -3.64
CA TYR A 388 -2.38 -10.98 -3.79
C TYR A 388 -2.84 -10.92 -5.25
N THR A 389 -2.06 -10.26 -6.12
CA THR A 389 -2.38 -10.13 -7.55
C THR A 389 -2.12 -11.41 -8.33
N PHE A 390 -1.10 -12.18 -7.97
CA PHE A 390 -0.64 -13.32 -8.76
C PHE A 390 -0.98 -14.69 -8.17
N ALA A 391 -1.20 -14.79 -6.86
CA ALA A 391 -1.59 -16.03 -6.21
C ALA A 391 -3.12 -16.23 -6.30
N ASP A 392 -3.52 -17.46 -6.51
CA ASP A 392 -4.91 -17.89 -6.39
C ASP A 392 -5.26 -18.03 -4.91
N ILE A 393 -5.94 -17.01 -4.38
CA ILE A 393 -6.23 -16.90 -2.93
C ILE A 393 -7.15 -18.01 -2.47
N GLU A 394 -8.07 -18.47 -3.32
CA GLU A 394 -9.01 -19.55 -2.97
C GLU A 394 -8.24 -20.84 -2.68
N LYS A 395 -7.18 -21.12 -3.42
CA LYS A 395 -6.32 -22.30 -3.18
C LYS A 395 -5.45 -22.22 -1.92
N LEU A 396 -5.35 -21.06 -1.28
CA LEU A 396 -4.63 -20.91 0.00
C LEU A 396 -5.44 -21.41 1.19
N ASN A 397 -6.76 -21.40 1.08
CA ASN A 397 -7.69 -21.77 2.12
C ASN A 397 -8.21 -23.18 1.88
N GLU A 398 -8.28 -23.99 2.94
CA GLU A 398 -9.04 -25.24 2.89
C GLU A 398 -10.52 -24.92 2.58
N PRO A 399 -11.18 -25.71 1.71
CA PRO A 399 -12.57 -25.48 1.39
C PRO A 399 -13.46 -25.63 2.65
N LEU A 400 -14.35 -24.68 2.83
CA LEU A 400 -15.35 -24.73 3.89
C LEU A 400 -16.57 -25.49 3.38
N ASN A 401 -16.68 -26.77 3.75
CA ASN A 401 -17.76 -27.64 3.30
C ASN A 401 -19.02 -27.40 4.12
N ILE A 402 -20.09 -26.89 3.49
CA ILE A 402 -21.37 -26.63 4.13
C ILE A 402 -22.40 -27.59 3.54
N HIS A 403 -23.01 -28.41 4.40
CA HIS A 403 -24.13 -29.25 4.00
C HIS A 403 -25.45 -28.52 4.24
N ILE A 404 -26.34 -28.59 3.24
CA ILE A 404 -27.65 -27.94 3.27
C ILE A 404 -28.73 -29.01 3.30
N PHE A 405 -29.62 -28.94 4.29
CA PHE A 405 -30.81 -29.76 4.39
C PHE A 405 -32.05 -28.88 4.59
N SER A 406 -33.11 -29.17 3.84
CA SER A 406 -34.37 -28.43 3.95
C SER A 406 -35.59 -29.35 3.91
N SER A 407 -36.58 -29.01 4.69
CA SER A 407 -37.91 -29.66 4.63
C SER A 407 -38.64 -29.42 3.30
N GLU A 408 -38.22 -28.38 2.54
CA GLU A 408 -38.79 -28.02 1.23
C GLU A 408 -38.24 -28.91 0.07
N GLY A 409 -37.23 -29.73 0.35
CA GLY A 409 -36.72 -30.75 -0.54
C GLY A 409 -35.61 -30.29 -1.50
N PRO A 410 -35.13 -31.23 -2.36
CA PRO A 410 -33.87 -31.11 -3.08
C PRO A 410 -33.75 -29.90 -4.02
N VAL A 411 -34.83 -29.52 -4.67
CA VAL A 411 -34.82 -28.38 -5.62
C VAL A 411 -34.58 -27.07 -4.87
N TYR A 412 -35.17 -26.95 -3.67
CA TYR A 412 -34.94 -25.78 -2.82
C TYR A 412 -33.52 -25.76 -2.24
N GLU A 413 -33.02 -26.90 -1.78
CA GLU A 413 -31.66 -27.07 -1.28
C GLU A 413 -30.61 -26.66 -2.34
N GLN A 414 -30.79 -27.13 -3.61
CA GLN A 414 -29.95 -26.75 -4.72
C GLN A 414 -29.99 -25.24 -4.95
N LYS A 415 -31.16 -24.62 -4.90
CA LYS A 415 -31.30 -23.17 -5.10
C LYS A 415 -30.70 -22.38 -3.96
N LEU A 416 -30.80 -22.86 -2.74
CA LEU A 416 -30.18 -22.25 -1.56
C LEU A 416 -28.65 -22.36 -1.64
N SER A 417 -28.11 -23.52 -2.07
CA SER A 417 -26.69 -23.72 -2.36
C SER A 417 -26.13 -22.71 -3.37
N GLU A 418 -26.80 -22.55 -4.52
CA GLU A 418 -26.41 -21.56 -5.53
C GLU A 418 -26.38 -20.14 -4.99
N ARG A 419 -27.39 -19.76 -4.19
CA ARG A 419 -27.48 -18.44 -3.55
C ARG A 419 -26.39 -18.22 -2.52
N MET A 420 -26.07 -19.23 -1.71
CA MET A 420 -25.00 -19.16 -0.72
C MET A 420 -23.64 -18.96 -1.38
N ASN A 421 -23.35 -19.76 -2.42
CA ASN A 421 -22.09 -19.61 -3.17
C ASN A 421 -21.95 -18.24 -3.84
N ALA A 422 -23.07 -17.63 -4.29
CA ALA A 422 -23.07 -16.30 -4.89
C ALA A 422 -23.00 -15.16 -3.87
N ALA A 423 -23.53 -15.34 -2.66
CA ALA A 423 -23.66 -14.29 -1.65
C ALA A 423 -22.49 -14.23 -0.67
N LEU A 424 -21.81 -15.35 -0.46
CA LEU A 424 -20.68 -15.42 0.49
C LEU A 424 -19.38 -14.89 -0.14
N PRO A 425 -18.54 -14.22 0.64
CA PRO A 425 -17.26 -13.72 0.14
C PRO A 425 -16.37 -14.85 -0.43
N TYR A 426 -15.84 -14.67 -1.64
CA TYR A 426 -14.96 -15.65 -2.32
C TYR A 426 -13.76 -16.07 -1.46
N GLN A 427 -13.28 -15.21 -0.60
CA GLN A 427 -12.15 -15.45 0.31
C GLN A 427 -12.42 -16.61 1.29
N LEU A 428 -13.68 -16.94 1.54
CA LEU A 428 -14.06 -18.01 2.45
C LEU A 428 -13.94 -19.40 1.83
N ASN A 429 -13.73 -19.50 0.51
CA ASN A 429 -13.66 -20.77 -0.24
C ASN A 429 -14.79 -21.74 0.15
N VAL A 430 -16.05 -21.27 0.05
CA VAL A 430 -17.22 -22.03 0.46
C VAL A 430 -17.62 -23.03 -0.62
N GLN A 431 -17.77 -24.28 -0.24
CA GLN A 431 -18.35 -25.33 -1.07
C GLN A 431 -19.63 -25.83 -0.38
N THR A 432 -20.74 -25.67 -1.07
CA THR A 432 -22.04 -26.16 -0.56
C THR A 432 -22.39 -27.47 -1.24
N SER A 433 -22.89 -28.44 -0.46
CA SER A 433 -23.36 -29.72 -0.97
C SER A 433 -24.75 -30.04 -0.46
N VAL A 434 -25.53 -30.70 -1.33
CA VAL A 434 -26.83 -31.27 -1.05
C VAL A 434 -26.62 -32.77 -1.03
N THR A 435 -26.48 -33.37 0.14
CA THR A 435 -26.09 -34.78 0.22
C THR A 435 -27.27 -35.64 0.67
N TYR A 436 -27.61 -36.64 -0.14
CA TYR A 436 -28.68 -37.59 0.10
C TYR A 436 -28.27 -38.90 0.73
N ALA A 437 -27.14 -39.13 1.24
CA ALA A 437 -26.90 -40.39 1.93
C ALA A 437 -25.52 -40.48 2.59
N HIS A 438 -25.46 -41.38 3.54
CA HIS A 438 -24.37 -41.91 4.31
C HIS A 438 -23.07 -42.33 3.54
N ASP A 439 -22.82 -41.81 2.36
CA ASP A 439 -21.57 -42.05 1.69
C ASP A 439 -20.44 -41.26 2.37
N LYS A 440 -19.31 -41.91 2.55
CA LYS A 440 -18.06 -41.50 3.18
C LYS A 440 -17.48 -40.17 2.69
N ALA A 441 -18.33 -39.16 2.43
CA ALA A 441 -17.95 -37.81 2.13
C ALA A 441 -17.35 -37.15 3.37
N GLU A 442 -16.39 -36.27 3.13
CA GLU A 442 -15.72 -35.49 4.16
C GLU A 442 -16.72 -34.83 5.12
N MET A 443 -16.43 -34.90 6.41
CA MET A 443 -17.28 -34.29 7.44
C MET A 443 -17.50 -32.81 7.14
N PRO A 444 -18.74 -32.31 7.12
CA PRO A 444 -18.98 -30.90 6.84
C PRO A 444 -18.41 -30.02 7.96
N SER A 445 -18.01 -28.81 7.60
CA SER A 445 -17.62 -27.79 8.56
C SER A 445 -18.78 -27.41 9.48
N PHE A 446 -19.95 -27.25 8.90
CA PHE A 446 -21.24 -27.12 9.61
C PHE A 446 -22.42 -27.43 8.68
N ILE A 447 -23.61 -27.54 9.27
CA ILE A 447 -24.86 -27.84 8.57
C ILE A 447 -25.76 -26.61 8.62
N VAL A 448 -26.46 -26.31 7.52
CA VAL A 448 -27.52 -25.29 7.44
C VAL A 448 -28.85 -26.01 7.20
N THR A 449 -29.87 -25.77 8.03
CA THR A 449 -31.15 -26.43 7.91
C THR A 449 -32.31 -25.57 8.41
N ASP A 450 -33.52 -25.79 7.87
CA ASP A 450 -34.81 -25.21 8.31
C ASP A 450 -35.65 -26.18 9.15
N THR A 451 -35.13 -27.37 9.39
CA THR A 451 -35.85 -28.39 10.14
C THR A 451 -35.02 -28.96 11.28
N LEU A 452 -35.70 -29.60 12.27
CA LEU A 452 -34.98 -30.25 13.36
C LEU A 452 -34.14 -31.39 12.82
N PHE A 453 -32.85 -31.26 12.96
CA PHE A 453 -31.85 -32.24 12.53
C PHE A 453 -31.41 -33.09 13.71
N PRO A 454 -31.28 -34.42 13.57
CA PRO A 454 -30.73 -35.26 14.62
C PRO A 454 -29.36 -34.79 15.02
N HIS A 455 -29.15 -34.55 16.30
CA HIS A 455 -27.91 -33.94 16.81
C HIS A 455 -26.69 -34.83 16.47
N HIS A 456 -25.82 -34.31 15.61
CA HIS A 456 -24.47 -34.87 15.45
C HIS A 456 -23.55 -34.20 16.47
N GLU A 457 -23.11 -34.93 17.50
CA GLU A 457 -22.26 -34.41 18.59
C GLU A 457 -20.96 -33.70 18.12
N LYS A 458 -20.62 -33.84 16.84
CA LYS A 458 -19.34 -33.34 16.27
C LYS A 458 -19.45 -32.22 15.23
N VAL A 459 -20.65 -31.81 14.82
CA VAL A 459 -20.87 -30.85 13.76
C VAL A 459 -21.81 -29.75 14.20
N ASP A 460 -21.39 -28.48 14.02
CA ASP A 460 -22.28 -27.34 14.33
C ASP A 460 -23.46 -27.31 13.36
N VAL A 461 -24.67 -27.08 13.87
CA VAL A 461 -25.92 -26.97 13.08
C VAL A 461 -26.46 -25.55 13.20
N LEU A 462 -26.69 -24.90 12.08
CA LEU A 462 -27.25 -23.56 11.96
C LEU A 462 -28.71 -23.65 11.45
N TYR A 463 -29.66 -23.31 12.32
CA TYR A 463 -31.09 -23.29 11.97
C TYR A 463 -31.45 -21.95 11.32
N ILE A 464 -32.11 -21.98 10.16
CA ILE A 464 -32.57 -20.83 9.38
C ILE A 464 -34.07 -20.94 9.08
N GLN A 465 -34.67 -19.85 8.62
CA GLN A 465 -36.03 -19.87 8.08
C GLN A 465 -36.04 -20.23 6.57
N SER A 466 -37.14 -20.75 6.08
CA SER A 466 -37.38 -20.96 4.66
C SER A 466 -38.47 -20.02 4.13
N PRO A 467 -38.15 -19.04 3.26
CA PRO A 467 -36.80 -18.64 2.79
C PRO A 467 -36.01 -17.92 3.89
N PRO A 468 -34.65 -17.93 3.80
CA PRO A 468 -33.81 -17.28 4.78
C PRO A 468 -34.05 -15.78 4.90
N THR A 469 -34.12 -15.28 6.12
CA THR A 469 -34.22 -13.84 6.42
C THR A 469 -32.87 -13.16 6.30
N ASN A 470 -32.85 -11.83 6.29
CA ASN A 470 -31.57 -11.04 6.33
C ASN A 470 -30.76 -11.37 7.61
N GLN A 471 -31.41 -11.75 8.70
CA GLN A 471 -30.74 -12.15 9.92
C GLN A 471 -30.10 -13.54 9.77
N ASP A 472 -30.76 -14.47 9.07
CA ASP A 472 -30.20 -15.79 8.78
C ASP A 472 -28.97 -15.69 7.89
N TRP A 473 -28.99 -14.85 6.84
CA TRP A 473 -27.84 -14.58 6.00
C TRP A 473 -26.64 -14.05 6.79
N ARG A 474 -26.86 -13.14 7.73
CA ARG A 474 -25.78 -12.64 8.62
C ARG A 474 -25.22 -13.76 9.50
N ARG A 475 -26.07 -14.59 10.08
CA ARG A 475 -25.65 -15.74 10.91
C ARG A 475 -24.85 -16.77 10.11
N ILE A 476 -25.26 -17.05 8.87
CA ILE A 476 -24.51 -17.91 7.95
C ILE A 476 -23.11 -17.33 7.71
N GLN A 477 -23.02 -16.05 7.37
CA GLN A 477 -21.74 -15.37 7.14
C GLN A 477 -20.86 -15.39 8.39
N GLU A 478 -21.37 -15.05 9.55
CA GLU A 478 -20.63 -15.07 10.83
C GLU A 478 -20.12 -16.49 11.17
N GLN A 479 -20.90 -17.52 10.88
CA GLN A 479 -20.46 -18.91 11.09
C GLN A 479 -19.37 -19.30 10.11
N CYS A 480 -19.47 -18.92 8.84
CA CYS A 480 -18.42 -19.11 7.84
C CYS A 480 -17.10 -18.42 8.27
N GLU A 481 -17.17 -17.16 8.69
CA GLU A 481 -16.01 -16.39 9.15
C GLU A 481 -15.35 -17.04 10.37
N LYS A 482 -16.12 -17.56 11.30
CA LYS A 482 -15.63 -18.26 12.49
C LYS A 482 -14.87 -19.55 12.13
N HIS A 483 -15.43 -20.37 11.24
CA HIS A 483 -14.78 -21.60 10.78
C HIS A 483 -13.53 -21.30 9.94
N HIS A 484 -13.60 -20.32 9.05
CA HIS A 484 -12.48 -19.86 8.25
C HIS A 484 -11.33 -19.38 9.12
N LYS A 485 -11.60 -18.59 10.15
CA LYS A 485 -10.57 -18.11 11.09
C LYS A 485 -9.87 -19.28 11.80
N ARG A 486 -10.63 -20.28 12.27
CA ARG A 486 -10.06 -21.49 12.90
C ARG A 486 -9.19 -22.30 11.94
N ALA A 487 -9.62 -22.42 10.68
CA ALA A 487 -8.84 -23.11 9.65
C ALA A 487 -7.50 -22.40 9.38
N ILE A 488 -7.52 -21.06 9.25
CA ILE A 488 -6.31 -20.26 9.10
C ILE A 488 -5.37 -20.44 10.30
N GLU A 489 -5.86 -20.34 11.52
CA GLU A 489 -5.07 -20.54 12.74
C GLU A 489 -4.39 -21.92 12.76
N SER A 490 -5.11 -22.97 12.36
CA SER A 490 -4.58 -24.33 12.25
C SER A 490 -3.49 -24.43 11.18
N ILE A 491 -3.68 -23.83 9.99
CA ILE A 491 -2.70 -23.81 8.91
C ILE A 491 -1.42 -23.09 9.36
N LEU A 492 -1.56 -21.93 9.99
CA LEU A 492 -0.42 -21.15 10.48
C LEU A 492 0.36 -21.90 11.56
N LEU A 493 -0.33 -22.59 12.47
CA LEU A 493 0.32 -23.40 13.52
C LEU A 493 1.12 -24.55 12.90
N LYS A 494 0.52 -25.35 12.02
CA LYS A 494 1.19 -26.45 11.31
C LYS A 494 2.44 -25.98 10.55
N ARG A 495 2.36 -24.81 9.91
CA ARG A 495 3.49 -24.24 9.15
C ARG A 495 4.63 -23.79 10.07
N LYS A 496 4.32 -23.21 11.23
CA LYS A 496 5.34 -22.86 12.25
C LYS A 496 6.06 -24.08 12.76
N GLU A 497 5.34 -25.12 13.10
CA GLU A 497 5.92 -26.42 13.54
C GLU A 497 6.84 -27.03 12.46
N GLN A 498 6.44 -26.97 11.19
CA GLN A 498 7.27 -27.44 10.08
C GLN A 498 8.56 -26.62 9.92
N GLN A 499 8.49 -25.30 10.08
CA GLN A 499 9.67 -24.42 10.00
C GLN A 499 10.65 -24.67 11.16
N GLU A 500 10.13 -24.82 12.37
CA GLU A 500 10.96 -25.16 13.54
C GLU A 500 11.65 -26.52 13.36
N THR A 501 10.95 -27.52 12.85
CA THR A 501 11.50 -28.85 12.56
C THR A 501 12.59 -28.77 11.46
N GLU A 502 12.34 -28.01 10.36
CA GLU A 502 13.34 -27.81 9.30
C GLU A 502 14.58 -27.06 9.80
N TYR A 503 14.40 -26.12 10.73
CA TYR A 503 15.51 -25.40 11.37
C TYR A 503 16.35 -26.32 12.27
N LEU A 504 15.71 -27.14 13.09
CA LEU A 504 16.42 -28.10 13.99
C LEU A 504 17.20 -29.13 13.19
N LEU A 505 16.60 -29.71 12.15
CA LEU A 505 17.29 -30.67 11.26
C LEU A 505 18.52 -30.06 10.58
N LYS A 506 18.42 -28.79 10.10
CA LYS A 506 19.58 -28.11 9.52
C LYS A 506 20.69 -27.83 10.53
N ARG A 507 20.33 -27.55 11.77
CA ARG A 507 21.31 -27.33 12.84
C ARG A 507 22.05 -28.62 13.22
N GLU A 508 21.37 -29.76 13.25
CA GLU A 508 21.94 -31.05 13.46
C GLU A 508 22.88 -31.46 12.31
N MET A 509 22.51 -31.20 11.06
CA MET A 509 23.33 -31.50 9.88
C MET A 509 24.58 -30.62 9.75
N ASN A 510 24.57 -29.40 10.28
CA ASN A 510 25.70 -28.46 10.23
C ASN A 510 26.56 -28.47 11.50
N GLY A 511 26.19 -29.21 12.53
CA GLY A 511 26.89 -29.33 13.82
C GLY A 511 27.60 -30.67 14.06
N GLY A 512 27.64 -31.55 13.03
CA GLY A 512 28.36 -32.81 13.04
C GLY A 512 29.73 -32.74 12.36
#